data_f7abcfe6b42fd6be0bad5123130fd928
#
_entry.id   f7abcfe6b42fd6be0bad5123130fd928
#
_cell.length_a   1.000
_cell.length_b   1.000
_cell.length_c   1.000
_cell.angle_alpha   90.00
_cell.angle_beta   90.00
_cell.angle_gamma   90.00
#
_symmetry.space_group_name_H-M   'P 1'
#
loop_
_entity.id
_entity.type
_entity.pdbx_description
1 polymer ?
#
loop_
_entity_poly.entity_id
_entity_poly.type
_entity_poly.pdbx_seq_one_letter_code
_entity_poly.pdbx_strand_id
1 'polypeptide(L)'
;MIGFWFLLLWCLPAQALAVPQGDVTPIASPNQLSGHELLRIGEVHDQQEHWHETLTYYQLALSKFREKQQNQGIATTLVKIARVHERQGKLQEAHTSLKEAEHLFAQASDRSAHAETLLAMGRVAAQLGRPGESRDALTRAAALFTRVRNARGWNETMVQLGLLQVVEGSADAGLSSLQQAAEEARTRRHVDQQFTATVALGDAYWLLGRLEDARATYLDALALAQAEHHLPFEGMLHLRLARLDQGKDSLDDRVALGKRALHIAQAIQDTAGEADAWSLLADLYRQLGQQPEAEAAETRALAMYRSRELFVHGVR
;
A
#
# COMPACT_ATOMS: atom_id res chain seq x y z
N MET A 1 8.16 -20.55 4.81
CA MET A 1 8.44 -19.19 5.30
C MET A 1 8.54 -18.15 4.16
N ILE A 2 7.91 -18.36 2.99
CA ILE A 2 7.98 -17.42 1.82
C ILE A 2 6.66 -16.68 1.59
N GLY A 3 5.59 -17.01 2.32
CA GLY A 3 4.24 -16.44 2.11
C GLY A 3 3.89 -15.18 2.91
N PHE A 4 4.75 -14.69 3.81
CA PHE A 4 4.38 -13.67 4.81
C PHE A 4 4.52 -12.21 4.34
N TRP A 5 5.19 -11.95 3.22
CA TRP A 5 5.50 -10.58 2.79
C TRP A 5 4.40 -9.89 1.97
N PHE A 6 3.39 -10.64 1.49
CA PHE A 6 2.31 -10.09 0.67
C PHE A 6 1.25 -9.28 1.43
N LEU A 7 1.19 -9.37 2.76
CA LEU A 7 0.15 -8.69 3.57
C LEU A 7 0.43 -7.21 3.86
N LEU A 8 1.64 -6.71 3.64
CA LEU A 8 2.01 -5.32 3.94
C LEU A 8 1.74 -4.30 2.83
N LEU A 9 1.28 -4.74 1.66
CA LEU A 9 1.18 -3.89 0.45
C LEU A 9 -0.20 -3.24 0.22
N TRP A 10 -1.20 -3.46 1.09
CA TRP A 10 -2.60 -3.20 0.74
C TRP A 10 -3.31 -2.11 1.56
N CYS A 11 -2.66 -1.06 1.96
CA CYS A 11 -3.30 0.01 2.75
C CYS A 11 -3.44 1.37 2.05
N LEU A 12 -3.71 1.41 0.73
CA LEU A 12 -4.14 2.68 0.10
C LEU A 12 -5.27 2.40 -0.91
N PRO A 13 -6.49 2.94 -0.70
CA PRO A 13 -7.51 2.94 -1.73
C PRO A 13 -7.09 3.86 -2.87
N ALA A 14 -7.04 3.33 -4.10
CA ALA A 14 -6.95 4.14 -5.30
C ALA A 14 -8.27 4.92 -5.47
N GLN A 15 -8.29 6.18 -5.08
CA GLN A 15 -9.39 7.08 -5.45
C GLN A 15 -9.31 7.32 -6.97
N ALA A 16 -10.22 6.71 -7.70
CA ALA A 16 -10.44 6.99 -9.12
C ALA A 16 -11.07 8.37 -9.27
N LEU A 17 -10.24 9.40 -9.47
CA LEU A 17 -10.70 10.67 -9.99
C LEU A 17 -10.86 10.53 -11.51
N ALA A 18 -12.09 10.61 -11.98
CA ALA A 18 -12.40 10.68 -13.40
C ALA A 18 -11.67 11.88 -14.05
N VAL A 19 -10.72 11.60 -14.93
CA VAL A 19 -10.01 12.61 -15.71
C VAL A 19 -10.83 12.89 -16.97
N PRO A 20 -11.18 14.17 -17.32
CA PRO A 20 -11.85 14.49 -18.56
C PRO A 20 -10.93 14.16 -19.75
N GLN A 21 -11.47 13.46 -20.75
CA GLN A 21 -10.81 13.25 -22.05
C GLN A 21 -10.69 14.60 -22.76
N GLY A 22 -9.55 15.25 -22.61
CA GLY A 22 -9.21 16.48 -23.35
C GLY A 22 -8.42 16.13 -24.61
N ASP A 23 -8.76 16.79 -25.73
CA ASP A 23 -8.13 16.68 -27.02
C ASP A 23 -6.60 16.73 -26.93
N VAL A 24 -5.94 15.69 -27.44
CA VAL A 24 -4.48 15.63 -27.53
C VAL A 24 -4.03 16.49 -28.72
N THR A 25 -3.70 17.75 -28.44
CA THR A 25 -2.95 18.58 -29.40
C THR A 25 -1.60 17.91 -29.70
N PRO A 26 -1.05 18.01 -30.94
CA PRO A 26 0.21 17.35 -31.29
C PRO A 26 1.32 17.85 -30.36
N ILE A 27 1.82 16.93 -29.53
CA ILE A 27 2.85 17.19 -28.52
C ILE A 27 4.13 17.61 -29.23
N ALA A 28 4.68 18.78 -28.88
CA ALA A 28 6.03 19.18 -29.25
C ALA A 28 7.00 18.01 -29.05
N SER A 29 7.98 17.86 -29.96
CA SER A 29 8.93 16.74 -29.83
C SER A 29 9.51 16.68 -28.41
N PRO A 30 9.66 15.50 -27.78
CA PRO A 30 10.10 15.39 -26.38
C PRO A 30 11.39 16.17 -26.07
N ASN A 31 12.24 16.40 -27.08
CA ASN A 31 13.47 17.17 -26.96
C ASN A 31 13.26 18.67 -26.70
N GLN A 32 12.07 19.20 -27.02
CA GLN A 32 11.73 20.63 -26.83
C GLN A 32 11.10 20.89 -25.47
N LEU A 33 10.66 19.83 -24.77
CA LEU A 33 10.00 19.94 -23.49
C LEU A 33 11.00 20.14 -22.34
N SER A 34 10.59 20.92 -21.35
CA SER A 34 11.32 21.06 -20.10
C SER A 34 11.22 19.80 -19.23
N GLY A 35 12.14 19.65 -18.26
CA GLY A 35 12.07 18.55 -17.29
C GLY A 35 10.73 18.48 -16.53
N HIS A 36 10.14 19.62 -16.20
CA HIS A 36 8.84 19.69 -15.52
C HIS A 36 7.66 19.25 -16.41
N GLU A 37 7.65 19.60 -17.68
CA GLU A 37 6.62 19.17 -18.63
C GLU A 37 6.70 17.66 -18.86
N LEU A 38 7.91 17.12 -19.05
CA LEU A 38 8.13 15.68 -19.19
C LEU A 38 7.70 14.92 -17.93
N LEU A 39 7.97 15.48 -16.74
CA LEU A 39 7.55 14.88 -15.48
C LEU A 39 6.03 14.80 -15.39
N ARG A 40 5.31 15.85 -15.78
CA ARG A 40 3.84 15.87 -15.79
C ARG A 40 3.25 14.87 -16.78
N ILE A 41 3.84 14.72 -17.97
CA ILE A 41 3.41 13.71 -18.94
C ILE A 41 3.61 12.30 -18.35
N GLY A 42 4.76 12.05 -17.74
CA GLY A 42 5.02 10.79 -17.04
C GLY A 42 4.00 10.53 -15.92
N GLU A 43 3.56 11.55 -15.17
CA GLU A 43 2.51 11.42 -14.14
C GLU A 43 1.15 11.01 -14.73
N VAL A 44 0.80 11.51 -15.90
CA VAL A 44 -0.44 11.10 -16.59
C VAL A 44 -0.38 9.61 -16.97
N HIS A 45 0.75 9.15 -17.52
CA HIS A 45 0.95 7.74 -17.83
C HIS A 45 1.00 6.87 -16.56
N ASP A 46 1.59 7.36 -15.44
CA ASP A 46 1.60 6.67 -14.14
C ASP A 46 0.17 6.43 -13.62
N GLN A 47 -0.72 7.42 -13.74
CA GLN A 47 -2.13 7.30 -13.37
C GLN A 47 -2.89 6.29 -14.22
N GLN A 48 -2.48 6.09 -15.47
CA GLN A 48 -3.05 5.12 -16.41
C GLN A 48 -2.37 3.76 -16.33
N GLU A 49 -1.42 3.59 -15.42
CA GLU A 49 -0.59 2.37 -15.25
C GLU A 49 0.21 1.96 -16.50
N HIS A 50 0.49 2.93 -17.38
CA HIS A 50 1.33 2.74 -18.57
C HIS A 50 2.82 2.81 -18.18
N TRP A 51 3.32 1.78 -17.48
CA TRP A 51 4.63 1.77 -16.82
C TRP A 51 5.82 2.04 -17.75
N HIS A 52 5.76 1.57 -18.99
CA HIS A 52 6.85 1.76 -19.95
C HIS A 52 6.97 3.22 -20.37
N GLU A 53 5.86 3.84 -20.75
CA GLU A 53 5.77 5.24 -21.11
C GLU A 53 6.11 6.13 -19.91
N THR A 54 5.60 5.79 -18.74
CA THR A 54 5.92 6.48 -17.47
C THR A 54 7.42 6.56 -17.24
N LEU A 55 8.11 5.42 -17.28
CA LEU A 55 9.56 5.38 -17.09
C LEU A 55 10.31 6.13 -18.18
N THR A 56 9.85 6.06 -19.42
CA THR A 56 10.46 6.79 -20.54
C THR A 56 10.42 8.30 -20.30
N TYR A 57 9.26 8.85 -19.94
CA TYR A 57 9.12 10.29 -19.68
C TYR A 57 9.84 10.71 -18.40
N TYR A 58 9.85 9.90 -17.35
CA TYR A 58 10.62 10.21 -16.14
C TYR A 58 12.12 10.19 -16.39
N GLN A 59 12.65 9.28 -17.22
CA GLN A 59 14.07 9.24 -17.59
C GLN A 59 14.45 10.46 -18.44
N LEU A 60 13.60 10.88 -19.36
CA LEU A 60 13.82 12.13 -20.13
C LEU A 60 13.80 13.36 -19.21
N ALA A 61 12.86 13.43 -18.27
CA ALA A 61 12.81 14.50 -17.27
C ALA A 61 14.09 14.52 -16.42
N LEU A 62 14.53 13.34 -15.96
CA LEU A 62 15.76 13.17 -15.19
C LEU A 62 17.00 13.67 -15.93
N SER A 63 17.12 13.35 -17.22
CA SER A 63 18.24 13.84 -18.05
C SER A 63 18.24 15.37 -18.17
N LYS A 64 17.05 15.98 -18.39
CA LYS A 64 16.91 17.44 -18.46
C LYS A 64 17.25 18.14 -17.14
N PHE A 65 16.83 17.57 -16.01
CA PHE A 65 17.19 18.13 -14.70
C PHE A 65 18.70 17.98 -14.40
N ARG A 66 19.32 16.85 -14.80
CA ARG A 66 20.78 16.63 -14.68
C ARG A 66 21.57 17.61 -15.54
N GLU A 67 21.18 17.84 -16.81
CA GLU A 67 21.79 18.85 -17.69
C GLU A 67 21.78 20.24 -17.04
N LYS A 68 20.71 20.59 -16.34
CA LYS A 68 20.55 21.90 -15.71
C LYS A 68 21.00 21.94 -14.25
N GLN A 69 21.56 20.85 -13.73
CA GLN A 69 21.98 20.69 -12.32
C GLN A 69 20.89 21.05 -11.29
N GLN A 70 19.64 20.74 -11.62
CA GLN A 70 18.47 21.01 -10.78
C GLN A 70 18.25 19.87 -9.77
N ASN A 71 19.00 19.87 -8.68
CA ASN A 71 19.01 18.78 -7.70
C ASN A 71 17.63 18.41 -7.14
N GLN A 72 16.75 19.38 -6.90
CA GLN A 72 15.39 19.11 -6.45
C GLN A 72 14.57 18.36 -7.52
N GLY A 73 14.67 18.77 -8.78
CA GLY A 73 14.02 18.08 -9.91
C GLY A 73 14.55 16.66 -10.08
N ILE A 74 15.87 16.46 -9.95
CA ILE A 74 16.51 15.15 -9.98
C ILE A 74 15.92 14.26 -8.88
N ALA A 75 15.95 14.72 -7.63
CA ALA A 75 15.50 13.95 -6.48
C ALA A 75 14.01 13.57 -6.57
N THR A 76 13.15 14.55 -6.93
CA THR A 76 11.71 14.30 -7.12
C THR A 76 11.46 13.26 -8.20
N THR A 77 12.17 13.34 -9.33
CA THR A 77 12.01 12.38 -10.43
C THR A 77 12.47 10.99 -10.02
N LEU A 78 13.58 10.88 -9.28
CA LEU A 78 14.09 9.60 -8.79
C LEU A 78 13.10 8.93 -7.82
N VAL A 79 12.43 9.67 -6.94
CA VAL A 79 11.37 9.13 -6.07
C VAL A 79 10.20 8.58 -6.90
N LYS A 80 9.80 9.27 -7.98
CA LYS A 80 8.73 8.78 -8.86
C LYS A 80 9.15 7.53 -9.63
N ILE A 81 10.37 7.47 -10.16
CA ILE A 81 10.94 6.28 -10.80
C ILE A 81 10.96 5.11 -9.80
N ALA A 82 11.41 5.36 -8.57
CA ALA A 82 11.46 4.33 -7.53
C ALA A 82 10.07 3.76 -7.22
N ARG A 83 9.02 4.60 -7.17
CA ARG A 83 7.64 4.15 -6.98
C ARG A 83 7.19 3.22 -8.10
N VAL A 84 7.51 3.54 -9.36
CA VAL A 84 7.19 2.67 -10.49
C VAL A 84 7.92 1.33 -10.39
N HIS A 85 9.23 1.36 -10.06
CA HIS A 85 10.01 0.14 -9.86
C HIS A 85 9.47 -0.70 -8.69
N GLU A 86 9.05 -0.08 -7.59
CA GLU A 86 8.42 -0.77 -6.46
C GLU A 86 7.14 -1.49 -6.89
N ARG A 87 6.25 -0.83 -7.65
CA ARG A 87 5.02 -1.44 -8.19
C ARG A 87 5.31 -2.60 -9.15
N GLN A 88 6.43 -2.56 -9.87
CA GLN A 88 6.90 -3.64 -10.74
C GLN A 88 7.64 -4.76 -9.98
N GLY A 89 7.80 -4.66 -8.66
CA GLY A 89 8.58 -5.61 -7.87
C GLY A 89 10.10 -5.48 -8.05
N LYS A 90 10.59 -4.46 -8.78
CA LYS A 90 12.01 -4.16 -8.99
C LYS A 90 12.57 -3.40 -7.78
N LEU A 91 12.59 -4.09 -6.63
CA LEU A 91 12.87 -3.46 -5.34
C LEU A 91 14.31 -2.93 -5.22
N GLN A 92 15.28 -3.58 -5.87
CA GLN A 92 16.66 -3.15 -5.81
C GLN A 92 16.89 -1.85 -6.61
N GLU A 93 16.24 -1.71 -7.77
CA GLU A 93 16.25 -0.50 -8.59
C GLU A 93 15.53 0.65 -7.89
N ALA A 94 14.40 0.36 -7.23
CA ALA A 94 13.69 1.32 -6.40
C ALA A 94 14.58 1.84 -5.26
N HIS A 95 15.24 0.92 -4.54
CA HIS A 95 16.14 1.27 -3.44
C HIS A 95 17.30 2.15 -3.91
N THR A 96 17.91 1.83 -5.06
CA THR A 96 19.03 2.61 -5.63
C THR A 96 18.58 4.04 -5.95
N SER A 97 17.43 4.19 -6.59
CA SER A 97 16.87 5.50 -6.93
C SER A 97 16.52 6.33 -5.68
N LEU A 98 15.94 5.69 -4.66
CA LEU A 98 15.62 6.36 -3.39
C LEU A 98 16.87 6.80 -2.63
N LYS A 99 17.94 6.02 -2.66
CA LYS A 99 19.21 6.36 -2.02
C LYS A 99 19.85 7.60 -2.63
N GLU A 100 19.85 7.73 -3.97
CA GLU A 100 20.29 8.94 -4.66
C GLU A 100 19.40 10.14 -4.31
N ALA A 101 18.08 9.95 -4.30
CA ALA A 101 17.12 11.00 -3.94
C ALA A 101 17.29 11.47 -2.49
N GLU A 102 17.47 10.55 -1.54
CA GLU A 102 17.70 10.85 -0.11
C GLU A 102 18.92 11.74 0.08
N HIS A 103 20.04 11.39 -0.57
CA HIS A 103 21.26 12.18 -0.50
C HIS A 103 21.04 13.63 -1.00
N LEU A 104 20.29 13.80 -2.10
CA LEU A 104 20.00 15.12 -2.64
C LEU A 104 19.04 15.92 -1.74
N PHE A 105 17.98 15.31 -1.19
CA PHE A 105 17.09 15.99 -0.25
C PHE A 105 17.71 16.27 1.11
N ALA A 106 18.64 15.44 1.56
CA ALA A 106 19.41 15.70 2.79
C ALA A 106 20.26 16.98 2.66
N GLN A 107 20.77 17.28 1.47
CA GLN A 107 21.54 18.50 1.18
C GLN A 107 20.60 19.72 0.94
N ALA A 108 19.38 19.47 0.48
CA ALA A 108 18.39 20.52 0.29
C ALA A 108 17.70 20.88 1.62
N SER A 109 17.11 22.07 1.69
CA SER A 109 16.32 22.48 2.86
C SER A 109 14.91 21.89 2.90
N ASP A 110 14.57 21.00 1.95
CA ASP A 110 13.23 20.39 1.83
C ASP A 110 13.09 19.17 2.75
N ARG A 111 12.81 19.46 4.02
CA ARG A 111 12.64 18.41 5.04
C ARG A 111 11.42 17.54 4.82
N SER A 112 10.36 18.04 4.13
CA SER A 112 9.16 17.25 3.83
C SER A 112 9.46 16.17 2.80
N ALA A 113 10.05 16.55 1.67
CA ALA A 113 10.43 15.60 0.63
C ALA A 113 11.48 14.58 1.13
N HIS A 114 12.40 15.02 2.00
CA HIS A 114 13.37 14.12 2.64
C HIS A 114 12.68 13.09 3.53
N ALA A 115 11.70 13.50 4.35
CA ALA A 115 10.93 12.58 5.19
C ALA A 115 10.13 11.56 4.37
N GLU A 116 9.47 12.00 3.30
CA GLU A 116 8.73 11.12 2.37
C GLU A 116 9.64 10.12 1.66
N THR A 117 10.84 10.56 1.27
CA THR A 117 11.85 9.68 0.67
C THR A 117 12.33 8.62 1.65
N LEU A 118 12.60 8.99 2.90
CA LEU A 118 13.00 8.06 3.96
C LEU A 118 11.88 7.05 4.29
N LEU A 119 10.62 7.48 4.32
CA LEU A 119 9.47 6.58 4.47
C LEU A 119 9.42 5.54 3.32
N ALA A 120 9.58 5.99 2.08
CA ALA A 120 9.64 5.09 0.92
C ALA A 120 10.85 4.14 1.00
N MET A 121 12.02 4.62 1.41
CA MET A 121 13.21 3.78 1.63
C MET A 121 12.95 2.72 2.70
N GLY A 122 12.35 3.10 3.83
CA GLY A 122 12.01 2.17 4.89
C GLY A 122 11.09 1.04 4.41
N ARG A 123 10.06 1.38 3.63
CA ARG A 123 9.14 0.41 3.05
C ARG A 123 9.85 -0.55 2.06
N VAL A 124 10.64 -0.02 1.14
CA VAL A 124 11.38 -0.83 0.16
C VAL A 124 12.44 -1.70 0.85
N ALA A 125 13.13 -1.18 1.87
CA ALA A 125 14.11 -1.95 2.64
C ALA A 125 13.46 -3.11 3.40
N ALA A 126 12.25 -2.91 3.97
CA ALA A 126 11.48 -3.98 4.58
C ALA A 126 11.15 -5.09 3.58
N GLN A 127 10.69 -4.73 2.39
CA GLN A 127 10.38 -5.69 1.31
C GLN A 127 11.61 -6.45 0.81
N LEU A 128 12.79 -5.82 0.84
CA LEU A 128 14.08 -6.44 0.52
C LEU A 128 14.61 -7.36 1.62
N GLY A 129 13.92 -7.49 2.76
CA GLY A 129 14.39 -8.28 3.89
C GLY A 129 15.56 -7.62 4.63
N ARG A 130 15.64 -6.30 4.63
CA ARG A 130 16.67 -5.49 5.31
C ARG A 130 16.07 -4.72 6.50
N PRO A 131 15.69 -5.40 7.59
CA PRO A 131 14.94 -4.77 8.67
C PRO A 131 15.72 -3.66 9.38
N GLY A 132 17.03 -3.79 9.54
CA GLY A 132 17.87 -2.75 10.17
C GLY A 132 17.88 -1.44 9.38
N GLU A 133 18.01 -1.52 8.05
CA GLU A 133 17.96 -0.36 7.15
C GLU A 133 16.56 0.27 7.14
N SER A 134 15.52 -0.56 7.12
CA SER A 134 14.13 -0.11 7.23
C SER A 134 13.88 0.68 8.52
N ARG A 135 14.31 0.13 9.65
CA ARG A 135 14.13 0.78 10.97
C ARG A 135 14.83 2.13 11.06
N ASP A 136 16.10 2.22 10.58
CA ASP A 136 16.82 3.48 10.53
C ASP A 136 16.07 4.54 9.70
N ALA A 137 15.68 4.18 8.48
CA ALA A 137 14.97 5.08 7.59
C ALA A 137 13.62 5.54 8.17
N LEU A 138 12.81 4.61 8.72
CA LEU A 138 11.52 4.94 9.33
C LEU A 138 11.68 5.82 10.58
N THR A 139 12.67 5.55 11.44
CA THR A 139 12.93 6.38 12.63
C THR A 139 13.30 7.81 12.25
N ARG A 140 14.16 7.97 11.25
CA ARG A 140 14.54 9.29 10.72
C ARG A 140 13.35 10.00 10.05
N ALA A 141 12.51 9.26 9.30
CA ALA A 141 11.29 9.79 8.70
C ALA A 141 10.32 10.33 9.77
N ALA A 142 10.03 9.56 10.82
CA ALA A 142 9.16 9.97 11.92
C ALA A 142 9.65 11.25 12.60
N ALA A 143 10.96 11.35 12.87
CA ALA A 143 11.57 12.53 13.46
C ALA A 143 11.42 13.78 12.55
N LEU A 144 11.60 13.62 11.23
CA LEU A 144 11.43 14.73 10.28
C LEU A 144 9.95 15.13 10.13
N PHE A 145 9.02 14.16 10.01
CA PHE A 145 7.59 14.47 9.95
C PHE A 145 7.10 15.20 11.20
N THR A 146 7.60 14.86 12.37
CA THR A 146 7.34 15.61 13.61
C THR A 146 7.79 17.06 13.49
N ARG A 147 9.03 17.30 12.99
CA ARG A 147 9.59 18.64 12.82
C ARG A 147 8.83 19.51 11.82
N VAL A 148 8.35 18.90 10.72
CA VAL A 148 7.55 19.60 9.69
C VAL A 148 6.06 19.62 9.99
N ARG A 149 5.63 19.07 11.12
CA ARG A 149 4.23 18.95 11.57
C ARG A 149 3.33 18.23 10.56
N ASN A 150 3.88 17.27 9.84
CA ASN A 150 3.11 16.40 8.92
C ASN A 150 2.59 15.17 9.69
N ALA A 151 1.40 15.32 10.29
CA ALA A 151 0.77 14.24 11.06
C ALA A 151 0.46 13.01 10.21
N ARG A 152 0.12 13.20 8.94
CA ARG A 152 -0.19 12.09 8.03
C ARG A 152 1.06 11.23 7.77
N GLY A 153 2.16 11.86 7.37
CA GLY A 153 3.40 11.13 7.11
C GLY A 153 3.95 10.48 8.39
N TRP A 154 3.81 11.15 9.52
CA TRP A 154 4.18 10.58 10.82
C TRP A 154 3.37 9.32 11.14
N ASN A 155 2.02 9.37 10.98
CA ASN A 155 1.14 8.26 11.25
C ASN A 155 1.47 7.04 10.35
N GLU A 156 1.61 7.26 9.04
CA GLU A 156 2.01 6.20 8.10
C GLU A 156 3.35 5.58 8.49
N THR A 157 4.32 6.41 8.89
CA THR A 157 5.63 5.93 9.35
C THR A 157 5.53 5.10 10.62
N MET A 158 4.72 5.52 11.60
CA MET A 158 4.53 4.78 12.85
C MET A 158 3.84 3.43 12.63
N VAL A 159 2.91 3.36 11.67
CA VAL A 159 2.30 2.08 11.27
C VAL A 159 3.35 1.14 10.69
N GLN A 160 4.18 1.60 9.75
CA GLN A 160 5.24 0.76 9.17
C GLN A 160 6.28 0.33 10.21
N LEU A 161 6.69 1.25 11.08
CA LEU A 161 7.65 0.95 12.14
C LEU A 161 7.08 -0.04 13.15
N GLY A 162 5.82 0.12 13.55
CA GLY A 162 5.15 -0.78 14.49
C GLY A 162 5.05 -2.21 13.96
N LEU A 163 4.64 -2.37 12.71
CA LEU A 163 4.59 -3.69 12.06
C LEU A 163 5.99 -4.31 11.94
N LEU A 164 6.99 -3.52 11.56
CA LEU A 164 8.38 -3.98 11.51
C LEU A 164 8.86 -4.48 12.88
N GLN A 165 8.61 -3.72 13.94
CA GLN A 165 8.99 -4.09 15.31
C GLN A 165 8.33 -5.40 15.77
N VAL A 166 7.05 -5.63 15.42
CA VAL A 166 6.37 -6.90 15.70
C VAL A 166 7.06 -8.06 14.99
N VAL A 167 7.36 -7.91 13.70
CA VAL A 167 8.03 -8.96 12.90
C VAL A 167 9.44 -9.25 13.41
N GLU A 168 10.14 -8.25 13.93
CA GLU A 168 11.48 -8.40 14.55
C GLU A 168 11.44 -8.99 15.97
N GLY A 169 10.26 -9.31 16.52
CA GLY A 169 10.09 -9.87 17.84
C GLY A 169 10.00 -8.83 18.97
N SER A 170 9.97 -7.54 18.66
CA SER A 170 9.77 -6.44 19.62
C SER A 170 8.28 -6.13 19.77
N ALA A 171 7.48 -7.12 20.20
CA ALA A 171 6.03 -7.06 20.18
C ALA A 171 5.45 -5.85 20.92
N ASP A 172 5.89 -5.60 22.17
CA ASP A 172 5.36 -4.50 22.99
C ASP A 172 5.64 -3.13 22.38
N ALA A 173 6.85 -2.93 21.83
CA ALA A 173 7.20 -1.68 21.15
C ALA A 173 6.37 -1.50 19.88
N GLY A 174 6.18 -2.57 19.10
CA GLY A 174 5.37 -2.54 17.87
C GLY A 174 3.91 -2.22 18.16
N LEU A 175 3.30 -2.90 19.13
CA LEU A 175 1.91 -2.64 19.56
C LEU A 175 1.75 -1.20 20.07
N SER A 176 2.71 -0.71 20.88
CA SER A 176 2.70 0.67 21.37
C SER A 176 2.75 1.68 20.24
N SER A 177 3.60 1.46 19.22
CA SER A 177 3.71 2.35 18.05
C SER A 177 2.39 2.39 17.26
N LEU A 178 1.75 1.24 17.06
CA LEU A 178 0.46 1.13 16.35
C LEU A 178 -0.69 1.78 17.13
N GLN A 179 -0.75 1.56 18.45
CA GLN A 179 -1.73 2.19 19.32
C GLN A 179 -1.58 3.71 19.31
N GLN A 180 -0.35 4.22 19.38
CA GLN A 180 -0.08 5.65 19.32
C GLN A 180 -0.53 6.24 17.97
N ALA A 181 -0.29 5.55 16.86
CA ALA A 181 -0.74 5.98 15.54
C ALA A 181 -2.27 6.05 15.45
N ALA A 182 -2.97 5.02 15.95
CA ALA A 182 -4.43 4.98 15.96
C ALA A 182 -5.03 6.10 16.82
N GLU A 183 -4.47 6.34 18.01
CA GLU A 183 -4.96 7.37 18.94
C GLU A 183 -4.69 8.79 18.41
N GLU A 184 -3.52 9.03 17.81
CA GLU A 184 -3.21 10.34 17.21
C GLU A 184 -4.15 10.63 16.02
N ALA A 185 -4.44 9.63 15.17
CA ALA A 185 -5.38 9.78 14.07
C ALA A 185 -6.81 10.03 14.58
N ARG A 186 -7.22 9.33 15.65
CA ARG A 186 -8.52 9.50 16.30
C ARG A 186 -8.70 10.92 16.87
N THR A 187 -7.69 11.42 17.60
CA THR A 187 -7.74 12.75 18.21
C THR A 187 -7.79 13.86 17.19
N ARG A 188 -7.15 13.66 16.04
CA ARG A 188 -7.17 14.60 14.91
C ARG A 188 -8.36 14.43 13.97
N ARG A 189 -9.21 13.42 14.20
CA ARG A 189 -10.34 13.06 13.33
C ARG A 189 -9.91 12.74 11.89
N HIS A 190 -8.75 12.12 11.73
CA HIS A 190 -8.25 11.64 10.45
C HIS A 190 -8.72 10.20 10.24
N VAL A 191 -9.95 10.04 9.75
CA VAL A 191 -10.66 8.75 9.68
C VAL A 191 -9.87 7.69 8.93
N ASP A 192 -9.37 7.99 7.73
CA ASP A 192 -8.60 7.02 6.91
C ASP A 192 -7.34 6.53 7.62
N GLN A 193 -6.64 7.42 8.35
CA GLN A 193 -5.45 7.06 9.10
C GLN A 193 -5.79 6.24 10.34
N GLN A 194 -6.90 6.57 10.98
CA GLN A 194 -7.41 5.79 12.10
C GLN A 194 -7.75 4.37 11.66
N PHE A 195 -8.42 4.19 10.52
CA PHE A 195 -8.67 2.86 9.94
C PHE A 195 -7.36 2.12 9.69
N THR A 196 -6.43 2.74 8.97
CA THR A 196 -5.16 2.12 8.60
C THR A 196 -4.40 1.66 9.84
N ALA A 197 -4.28 2.50 10.86
CA ALA A 197 -3.56 2.19 12.09
C ALA A 197 -4.28 1.12 12.94
N THR A 198 -5.63 1.17 13.03
CA THR A 198 -6.41 0.18 13.79
C THR A 198 -6.36 -1.19 13.10
N VAL A 199 -6.46 -1.23 11.78
CA VAL A 199 -6.32 -2.48 11.01
C VAL A 199 -4.91 -3.06 11.19
N ALA A 200 -3.87 -2.24 11.09
CA ALA A 200 -2.49 -2.67 11.32
C ALA A 200 -2.28 -3.21 12.74
N LEU A 201 -2.94 -2.62 13.74
CA LEU A 201 -2.93 -3.12 15.12
C LEU A 201 -3.59 -4.50 15.21
N GLY A 202 -4.73 -4.71 14.55
CA GLY A 202 -5.39 -6.01 14.45
C GLY A 202 -4.51 -7.06 13.75
N ASP A 203 -3.85 -6.67 12.65
CA ASP A 203 -2.89 -7.52 11.93
C ASP A 203 -1.68 -7.88 12.82
N ALA A 204 -1.19 -6.95 13.63
CA ALA A 204 -0.13 -7.19 14.60
C ALA A 204 -0.55 -8.20 15.69
N TYR A 205 -1.74 -8.06 16.24
CA TYR A 205 -2.27 -9.06 17.19
C TYR A 205 -2.41 -10.43 16.56
N TRP A 206 -2.89 -10.50 15.32
CA TRP A 206 -2.98 -11.76 14.59
C TRP A 206 -1.61 -12.41 14.37
N LEU A 207 -0.60 -11.64 13.95
CA LEU A 207 0.79 -12.12 13.80
C LEU A 207 1.38 -12.67 15.11
N LEU A 208 0.99 -12.10 16.24
CA LEU A 208 1.42 -12.53 17.58
C LEU A 208 0.60 -13.73 18.12
N GLY A 209 -0.38 -14.25 17.35
CA GLY A 209 -1.28 -15.31 17.79
C GLY A 209 -2.32 -14.85 18.82
N ARG A 210 -2.44 -13.56 19.08
CA ARG A 210 -3.43 -12.94 19.98
C ARG A 210 -4.77 -12.75 19.27
N LEU A 211 -5.40 -13.90 18.93
CA LEU A 211 -6.55 -13.91 18.03
C LEU A 211 -7.78 -13.18 18.59
N GLU A 212 -8.02 -13.23 19.89
CA GLU A 212 -9.11 -12.51 20.55
C GLU A 212 -8.94 -11.00 20.45
N ASP A 213 -7.71 -10.51 20.69
CA ASP A 213 -7.38 -9.09 20.57
C ASP A 213 -7.49 -8.62 19.11
N ALA A 214 -7.04 -9.45 18.16
CA ALA A 214 -7.19 -9.18 16.73
C ALA A 214 -8.67 -9.05 16.33
N ARG A 215 -9.51 -9.99 16.79
CA ARG A 215 -10.96 -9.97 16.52
C ARG A 215 -11.61 -8.73 17.09
N ALA A 216 -11.36 -8.41 18.36
CA ALA A 216 -11.90 -7.22 19.00
C ALA A 216 -11.52 -5.95 18.24
N THR A 217 -10.22 -5.83 17.88
CA THR A 217 -9.71 -4.68 17.12
C THR A 217 -10.34 -4.57 15.72
N TYR A 218 -10.53 -5.67 15.00
CA TYR A 218 -11.20 -5.64 13.70
C TYR A 218 -12.70 -5.33 13.80
N LEU A 219 -13.38 -5.77 14.86
CA LEU A 219 -14.78 -5.43 15.08
C LEU A 219 -14.96 -3.93 15.41
N ASP A 220 -14.05 -3.35 16.20
CA ASP A 220 -14.06 -1.91 16.47
C ASP A 220 -13.81 -1.11 15.18
N ALA A 221 -12.86 -1.54 14.35
CA ALA A 221 -12.62 -0.94 13.05
C ALA A 221 -13.83 -1.10 12.10
N LEU A 222 -14.51 -2.26 12.12
CA LEU A 222 -15.70 -2.51 11.30
C LEU A 222 -16.86 -1.60 11.71
N ALA A 223 -17.10 -1.44 13.01
CA ALA A 223 -18.13 -0.53 13.51
C ALA A 223 -17.87 0.92 13.05
N LEU A 224 -16.60 1.36 13.07
CA LEU A 224 -16.22 2.67 12.56
C LEU A 224 -16.42 2.76 11.04
N ALA A 225 -16.02 1.74 10.26
CA ALA A 225 -16.21 1.71 8.81
C ALA A 225 -17.69 1.82 8.42
N GLN A 226 -18.56 1.13 9.16
CA GLN A 226 -20.01 1.18 8.95
C GLN A 226 -20.59 2.54 9.31
N ALA A 227 -20.16 3.15 10.42
CA ALA A 227 -20.58 4.49 10.83
C ALA A 227 -20.21 5.57 9.82
N GLU A 228 -19.04 5.44 9.19
CA GLU A 228 -18.53 6.36 8.17
C GLU A 228 -18.94 5.97 6.74
N HIS A 229 -19.72 4.91 6.56
CA HIS A 229 -20.11 4.36 5.25
C HIS A 229 -18.95 4.06 4.32
N HIS A 230 -17.82 3.58 4.87
CA HIS A 230 -16.57 3.34 4.14
C HIS A 230 -16.49 1.91 3.62
N LEU A 231 -17.23 1.61 2.55
CA LEU A 231 -17.34 0.26 1.97
C LEU A 231 -16.00 -0.45 1.70
N PRO A 232 -14.94 0.19 1.18
CA PRO A 232 -13.66 -0.50 0.97
C PRO A 232 -13.07 -1.08 2.26
N PHE A 233 -13.07 -0.33 3.38
CA PHE A 233 -12.61 -0.85 4.67
C PHE A 233 -13.55 -1.90 5.24
N GLU A 234 -14.87 -1.74 5.09
CA GLU A 234 -15.83 -2.73 5.52
C GLU A 234 -15.59 -4.09 4.83
N GLY A 235 -15.43 -4.11 3.49
CA GLY A 235 -15.13 -5.32 2.73
C GLY A 235 -13.84 -5.99 3.18
N MET A 236 -12.77 -5.21 3.35
CA MET A 236 -11.47 -5.69 3.81
C MET A 236 -11.56 -6.30 5.23
N LEU A 237 -12.29 -5.66 6.14
CA LEU A 237 -12.45 -6.13 7.53
C LEU A 237 -13.26 -7.43 7.60
N HIS A 238 -14.28 -7.58 6.77
CA HIS A 238 -14.99 -8.86 6.66
C HIS A 238 -14.06 -10.00 6.20
N LEU A 239 -13.11 -9.75 5.28
CA LEU A 239 -12.10 -10.75 4.88
C LEU A 239 -11.18 -11.11 6.05
N ARG A 240 -10.71 -10.11 6.81
CA ARG A 240 -9.84 -10.35 7.97
C ARG A 240 -10.54 -11.16 9.05
N LEU A 241 -11.77 -10.78 9.40
CA LEU A 241 -12.58 -11.54 10.37
C LEU A 241 -12.84 -12.97 9.90
N ALA A 242 -13.13 -13.18 8.62
CA ALA A 242 -13.34 -14.51 8.05
C ALA A 242 -12.08 -15.38 8.06
N ARG A 243 -10.88 -14.78 8.03
CA ARG A 243 -9.59 -15.49 8.14
C ARG A 243 -9.25 -15.90 9.57
N LEU A 244 -9.83 -15.26 10.58
CA LEU A 244 -9.57 -15.61 11.98
C LEU A 244 -10.19 -16.97 12.29
N ASP A 245 -9.34 -17.93 12.62
CA ASP A 245 -9.75 -19.25 13.11
C ASP A 245 -9.57 -19.31 14.63
N GLN A 246 -10.64 -19.08 15.37
CA GLN A 246 -10.63 -19.09 16.83
C GLN A 246 -11.34 -20.32 17.41
N GLY A 247 -11.83 -21.21 16.55
CA GLY A 247 -12.66 -22.34 16.97
C GLY A 247 -14.01 -21.94 17.61
N LYS A 248 -14.30 -20.63 17.70
CA LYS A 248 -15.56 -20.08 18.23
C LYS A 248 -16.58 -19.81 17.15
N ASP A 249 -16.12 -19.35 15.97
CA ASP A 249 -16.97 -19.13 14.82
C ASP A 249 -17.12 -20.42 14.04
N SER A 250 -18.32 -20.73 13.61
CA SER A 250 -18.53 -21.85 12.70
C SER A 250 -17.91 -21.54 11.34
N LEU A 251 -17.54 -22.56 10.59
CA LEU A 251 -17.09 -22.40 9.21
C LEU A 251 -18.15 -21.70 8.35
N ASP A 252 -19.44 -21.93 8.64
CA ASP A 252 -20.56 -21.27 7.98
C ASP A 252 -20.59 -19.77 8.26
N ASP A 253 -20.31 -19.34 9.50
CA ASP A 253 -20.19 -17.91 9.84
C ASP A 253 -19.04 -17.24 9.08
N ARG A 254 -17.89 -17.91 9.00
CA ARG A 254 -16.73 -17.44 8.25
C ARG A 254 -17.01 -17.35 6.75
N VAL A 255 -17.73 -18.31 6.18
CA VAL A 255 -18.24 -18.26 4.79
C VAL A 255 -19.20 -17.09 4.61
N ALA A 256 -20.09 -16.83 5.56
CA ALA A 256 -21.00 -15.69 5.50
C ALA A 256 -20.23 -14.35 5.46
N LEU A 257 -19.19 -14.20 6.26
CA LEU A 257 -18.30 -13.02 6.23
C LEU A 257 -17.57 -12.90 4.89
N GLY A 258 -17.02 -13.99 4.34
CA GLY A 258 -16.37 -14.01 3.03
C GLY A 258 -17.33 -13.60 1.90
N LYS A 259 -18.59 -14.06 1.95
CA LYS A 259 -19.63 -13.65 0.99
C LYS A 259 -20.01 -12.17 1.11
N ARG A 260 -20.04 -11.60 2.33
CA ARG A 260 -20.26 -10.16 2.53
C ARG A 260 -19.13 -9.35 1.91
N ALA A 261 -17.89 -9.74 2.16
CA ALA A 261 -16.72 -9.10 1.55
C ALA A 261 -16.78 -9.15 0.01
N LEU A 262 -17.11 -10.31 -0.55
CA LEU A 262 -17.29 -10.49 -1.99
C LEU A 262 -18.37 -9.55 -2.56
N HIS A 263 -19.53 -9.50 -1.93
CA HIS A 263 -20.61 -8.62 -2.35
C HIS A 263 -20.21 -7.14 -2.35
N ILE A 264 -19.50 -6.70 -1.31
CA ILE A 264 -19.00 -5.32 -1.22
C ILE A 264 -17.98 -5.06 -2.33
N ALA A 265 -17.00 -5.95 -2.52
CA ALA A 265 -15.97 -5.80 -3.55
C ALA A 265 -16.58 -5.68 -4.95
N GLN A 266 -17.60 -6.49 -5.27
CA GLN A 266 -18.37 -6.39 -6.51
C GLN A 266 -19.12 -5.07 -6.65
N ALA A 267 -19.76 -4.61 -5.58
CA ALA A 267 -20.52 -3.36 -5.58
C ALA A 267 -19.64 -2.12 -5.84
N ILE A 268 -18.39 -2.12 -5.34
CA ILE A 268 -17.43 -1.01 -5.53
C ILE A 268 -16.45 -1.25 -6.70
N GLN A 269 -16.62 -2.36 -7.43
CA GLN A 269 -15.74 -2.77 -8.54
C GLN A 269 -14.26 -2.95 -8.13
N ASP A 270 -14.02 -3.38 -6.88
CA ASP A 270 -12.69 -3.75 -6.39
C ASP A 270 -12.33 -5.16 -6.86
N THR A 271 -11.72 -5.24 -8.02
CA THR A 271 -11.31 -6.52 -8.63
C THR A 271 -10.32 -7.31 -7.79
N ALA A 272 -9.51 -6.61 -6.99
CA ALA A 272 -8.54 -7.24 -6.12
C ALA A 272 -9.21 -7.82 -4.85
N GLY A 273 -10.04 -7.03 -4.20
CA GLY A 273 -10.86 -7.50 -3.07
C GLY A 273 -11.78 -8.65 -3.47
N GLU A 274 -12.32 -8.63 -4.71
CA GLU A 274 -13.11 -9.73 -5.24
C GLU A 274 -12.28 -11.02 -5.40
N ALA A 275 -11.08 -10.94 -5.99
CA ALA A 275 -10.18 -12.09 -6.14
C ALA A 275 -9.78 -12.68 -4.78
N ASP A 276 -9.46 -11.83 -3.80
CA ASP A 276 -9.12 -12.25 -2.43
C ASP A 276 -10.31 -12.91 -1.71
N ALA A 277 -11.52 -12.41 -1.94
CA ALA A 277 -12.73 -13.00 -1.38
C ALA A 277 -13.02 -14.38 -1.98
N TRP A 278 -12.87 -14.54 -3.29
CA TRP A 278 -13.01 -15.85 -3.94
C TRP A 278 -11.95 -16.84 -3.47
N SER A 279 -10.70 -16.41 -3.31
CA SER A 279 -9.62 -17.26 -2.79
C SER A 279 -9.92 -17.75 -1.37
N LEU A 280 -10.35 -16.84 -0.48
CA LEU A 280 -10.73 -17.20 0.89
C LEU A 280 -11.94 -18.16 0.91
N LEU A 281 -12.96 -17.90 0.12
CA LEU A 281 -14.14 -18.78 0.02
C LEU A 281 -13.76 -20.17 -0.48
N ALA A 282 -12.83 -20.28 -1.43
CA ALA A 282 -12.33 -21.59 -1.89
C ALA A 282 -11.71 -22.40 -0.74
N ASP A 283 -10.89 -21.75 0.11
CA ASP A 283 -10.29 -22.41 1.27
C ASP A 283 -11.33 -22.83 2.32
N LEU A 284 -12.31 -21.97 2.60
CA LEU A 284 -13.37 -22.26 3.55
C LEU A 284 -14.30 -23.38 3.06
N TYR A 285 -14.67 -23.40 1.78
CA TYR A 285 -15.47 -24.49 1.19
C TYR A 285 -14.70 -25.81 1.20
N ARG A 286 -13.39 -25.79 0.98
CA ARG A 286 -12.54 -27.00 1.09
C ARG A 286 -12.54 -27.54 2.53
N GLN A 287 -12.49 -26.68 3.54
CA GLN A 287 -12.59 -27.07 4.95
C GLN A 287 -13.97 -27.65 5.32
N LEU A 288 -15.05 -27.18 4.66
CA LEU A 288 -16.41 -27.72 4.80
C LEU A 288 -16.63 -29.02 4.03
N GLY A 289 -15.65 -29.49 3.21
CA GLY A 289 -15.81 -30.64 2.34
C GLY A 289 -16.66 -30.37 1.09
N GLN A 290 -16.98 -29.11 0.79
CA GLN A 290 -17.76 -28.68 -0.35
C GLN A 290 -16.83 -28.48 -1.57
N GLN A 291 -16.35 -29.62 -2.12
CA GLN A 291 -15.32 -29.61 -3.15
C GLN A 291 -15.74 -28.89 -4.45
N PRO A 292 -16.98 -29.07 -4.99
CA PRO A 292 -17.40 -28.36 -6.20
C PRO A 292 -17.41 -26.83 -6.05
N GLU A 293 -17.88 -26.33 -4.90
CA GLU A 293 -17.91 -24.91 -4.59
C GLU A 293 -16.49 -24.36 -4.42
N ALA A 294 -15.59 -25.14 -3.80
CA ALA A 294 -14.18 -24.77 -3.64
C ALA A 294 -13.48 -24.61 -4.99
N GLU A 295 -13.64 -25.57 -5.91
CA GLU A 295 -13.06 -25.53 -7.26
C GLU A 295 -13.63 -24.38 -8.10
N ALA A 296 -14.92 -24.12 -8.01
CA ALA A 296 -15.56 -22.99 -8.69
C ALA A 296 -15.02 -21.63 -8.18
N ALA A 297 -14.86 -21.47 -6.87
CA ALA A 297 -14.33 -20.26 -6.26
C ALA A 297 -12.84 -20.05 -6.63
N GLU A 298 -12.03 -21.12 -6.57
CA GLU A 298 -10.61 -21.09 -6.93
C GLU A 298 -10.41 -20.71 -8.41
N THR A 299 -11.22 -21.28 -9.30
CA THR A 299 -11.18 -20.95 -10.74
C THR A 299 -11.45 -19.46 -10.98
N ARG A 300 -12.41 -18.86 -10.27
CA ARG A 300 -12.73 -17.44 -10.37
C ARG A 300 -11.58 -16.58 -9.86
N ALA A 301 -11.03 -16.90 -8.69
CA ALA A 301 -9.89 -16.19 -8.12
C ALA A 301 -8.69 -16.20 -9.08
N LEU A 302 -8.33 -17.38 -9.62
CA LEU A 302 -7.22 -17.54 -10.56
C LEU A 302 -7.43 -16.77 -11.87
N ALA A 303 -8.66 -16.77 -12.41
CA ALA A 303 -8.98 -16.00 -13.62
C ALA A 303 -8.76 -14.49 -13.40
N MET A 304 -9.15 -13.98 -12.23
CA MET A 304 -8.99 -12.56 -11.87
C MET A 304 -7.51 -12.20 -11.63
N TYR A 305 -6.75 -13.03 -10.94
CA TYR A 305 -5.31 -12.81 -10.75
C TYR A 305 -4.55 -12.81 -12.08
N ARG A 306 -4.85 -13.75 -12.99
CA ARG A 306 -4.24 -13.81 -14.34
C ARG A 306 -4.57 -12.59 -15.18
N SER A 307 -5.82 -12.14 -15.17
CA SER A 307 -6.22 -10.92 -15.91
C SER A 307 -5.45 -9.71 -15.42
N ARG A 308 -5.19 -9.62 -14.12
CA ARG A 308 -4.42 -8.56 -13.50
C ARG A 308 -2.92 -8.64 -13.84
N GLU A 309 -2.32 -9.83 -13.82
CA GLU A 309 -0.93 -10.02 -14.25
C GLU A 309 -0.74 -9.66 -15.74
N LEU A 310 -1.65 -10.05 -16.61
CA LEU A 310 -1.64 -9.68 -18.03
C LEU A 310 -1.77 -8.18 -18.21
N PHE A 311 -2.59 -7.51 -17.41
CA PHE A 311 -2.74 -6.05 -17.43
C PHE A 311 -1.46 -5.34 -16.97
N VAL A 312 -0.85 -5.81 -15.88
CA VAL A 312 0.41 -5.26 -15.33
C VAL A 312 1.60 -5.45 -16.29
N HIS A 313 1.62 -6.56 -17.06
CA HIS A 313 2.70 -6.87 -18.01
C HIS A 313 2.44 -6.38 -19.44
N GLY A 314 1.32 -5.66 -19.68
CA GLY A 314 1.03 -5.04 -20.97
C GLY A 314 0.77 -6.04 -22.12
N VAL A 315 0.43 -7.29 -21.82
CA VAL A 315 0.04 -8.29 -22.80
C VAL A 315 -1.48 -8.21 -22.96
N ARG A 316 -1.91 -7.61 -24.06
CA ARG A 316 -3.29 -7.67 -24.56
C ARG A 316 -3.44 -8.83 -25.54
#